data_1dc6d906722e290cdcb256f094725e09
#
_entry.id   1dc6d906722e290cdcb256f094725e09
#
_cell.length_a   1.000
_cell.length_b   1.000
_cell.length_c   1.000
_cell.angle_alpha   90.00
_cell.angle_beta   90.00
_cell.angle_gamma   90.00
#
_symmetry.space_group_name_H-M   'P 1'
#
loop_
_entity.id
_entity.type
_entity.pdbx_description
1 polymer ?
#
loop_
_entity_poly.entity_id
_entity_poly.type
_entity_poly.pdbx_seq_one_letter_code
_entity_poly.pdbx_strand_id
1 'polypeptide(L)'
;MSVVTIVGTKERKKGVIQSIRSLAINPVNGKDVFVKPNFNTADPVPGSTHNDTLEALVEELWTMGAKSISLGDRSFPPTREVMEAKGVLPLLKRLNVKVIDFDSLPEKDWVPVKPEGSHWKTGFRVARPILEAECLVSTCCLKTHQYGGVFSMSLKLAVGTVPTTRQGFSYMNELHSSPSQRKMIAEINVPFTPAIVVLDGIDIFTDGGPVTGTRAKADLFLASVDRVAIDAVGVAVLKSLGSNDAIMKPPIFGQEQIARAASLGLGASSPSEIDLKAADADSRPLRDRIAAILAKG
;
A
#
# COMPACT_ATOMS: atom_id res chain seq x y z
N MET A 1 20.82 -1.35 -0.23
CA MET A 1 20.00 -0.47 0.63
C MET A 1 18.72 -0.07 -0.11
N SER A 2 17.59 -0.21 0.54
CA SER A 2 16.27 0.14 0.00
C SER A 2 16.02 1.65 0.16
N VAL A 3 15.85 2.36 -0.94
CA VAL A 3 15.57 3.80 -0.90
C VAL A 3 14.10 4.04 -0.58
N VAL A 4 13.84 4.90 0.41
CA VAL A 4 12.53 5.50 0.67
C VAL A 4 12.67 7.00 0.55
N THR A 5 11.90 7.63 -0.33
CA THR A 5 11.85 9.09 -0.44
C THR A 5 10.77 9.67 0.45
N ILE A 6 11.01 10.83 1.06
CA ILE A 6 10.05 11.55 1.90
C ILE A 6 9.89 12.99 1.42
N VAL A 7 8.64 13.43 1.26
CA VAL A 7 8.24 14.78 0.87
C VAL A 7 7.35 15.37 1.97
N GLY A 8 7.77 16.44 2.61
CA GLY A 8 6.92 17.23 3.51
C GLY A 8 6.01 18.16 2.70
N THR A 9 4.70 17.88 2.68
CA THR A 9 3.75 18.69 1.90
C THR A 9 2.30 18.45 2.33
N LYS A 10 1.45 19.47 2.09
CA LYS A 10 -0.01 19.39 2.21
C LYS A 10 -0.70 19.24 0.86
N GLU A 11 0.07 19.21 -0.22
CA GLU A 11 -0.43 19.15 -1.60
C GLU A 11 -0.20 17.77 -2.20
N ARG A 12 -1.28 17.04 -2.51
CA ARG A 12 -1.20 15.66 -3.03
C ARG A 12 -0.45 15.56 -4.35
N LYS A 13 -0.71 16.49 -5.29
CA LYS A 13 -0.03 16.51 -6.58
C LYS A 13 1.48 16.69 -6.41
N LYS A 14 1.91 17.66 -5.59
CA LYS A 14 3.33 17.86 -5.25
C LYS A 14 3.92 16.60 -4.60
N GLY A 15 3.22 16.04 -3.62
CA GLY A 15 3.66 14.86 -2.87
C GLY A 15 3.91 13.64 -3.77
N VAL A 16 2.95 13.31 -4.63
CA VAL A 16 3.08 12.18 -5.58
C VAL A 16 4.25 12.40 -6.52
N ILE A 17 4.28 13.53 -7.23
CA ILE A 17 5.29 13.80 -8.27
C ILE A 17 6.69 13.82 -7.67
N GLN A 18 6.90 14.56 -6.59
CA GLN A 18 8.25 14.70 -6.00
C GLN A 18 8.73 13.40 -5.37
N SER A 19 7.86 12.64 -4.67
CA SER A 19 8.27 11.38 -4.07
C SER A 19 8.70 10.36 -5.13
N ILE A 20 7.98 10.24 -6.25
CA ILE A 20 8.34 9.32 -7.34
C ILE A 20 9.64 9.78 -8.02
N ARG A 21 9.73 11.03 -8.43
CA ARG A 21 10.91 11.53 -9.15
C ARG A 21 12.20 11.46 -8.34
N SER A 22 12.09 11.60 -7.01
CA SER A 22 13.23 11.49 -6.10
C SER A 22 13.77 10.08 -5.94
N LEU A 23 13.05 9.05 -6.40
CA LEU A 23 13.59 7.69 -6.52
C LEU A 23 14.68 7.60 -7.61
N ALA A 24 14.70 8.54 -8.56
CA ALA A 24 15.63 8.60 -9.69
C ALA A 24 15.65 7.32 -10.56
N ILE A 25 14.48 6.70 -10.71
CA ILE A 25 14.26 5.50 -11.55
C ILE A 25 13.05 5.71 -12.45
N ASN A 26 12.98 4.98 -13.55
CA ASN A 26 11.78 4.93 -14.39
C ASN A 26 11.48 3.48 -14.85
N PRO A 27 10.79 2.68 -14.03
CA PRO A 27 10.39 1.33 -14.40
C PRO A 27 9.14 1.28 -15.28
N VAL A 28 8.52 2.43 -15.57
CA VAL A 28 7.22 2.59 -16.24
C VAL A 28 7.35 2.70 -17.75
N ASN A 29 8.47 3.26 -18.24
CA ASN A 29 8.65 3.61 -19.65
C ASN A 29 8.41 2.43 -20.59
N GLY A 30 7.45 2.59 -21.49
CA GLY A 30 7.08 1.60 -22.51
C GLY A 30 6.32 0.37 -21.97
N LYS A 31 5.90 0.37 -20.69
CA LYS A 31 5.24 -0.78 -20.04
C LYS A 31 3.72 -0.64 -19.99
N ASP A 32 3.05 -1.79 -19.97
CA ASP A 32 1.66 -1.89 -19.58
C ASP A 32 1.60 -1.84 -18.03
N VAL A 33 1.10 -0.72 -17.50
CA VAL A 33 1.10 -0.44 -16.05
C VAL A 33 -0.20 -0.89 -15.43
N PHE A 34 -0.10 -1.59 -14.31
CA PHE A 34 -1.24 -1.89 -13.45
C PHE A 34 -1.18 -1.07 -12.15
N VAL A 35 -2.17 -0.24 -11.89
CA VAL A 35 -2.30 0.54 -10.66
C VAL A 35 -3.17 -0.20 -9.65
N LYS A 36 -2.63 -0.50 -8.46
CA LYS A 36 -3.38 -1.04 -7.32
C LYS A 36 -3.62 0.07 -6.29
N PRO A 37 -4.83 0.68 -6.27
CA PRO A 37 -5.21 1.67 -5.27
C PRO A 37 -5.63 0.99 -3.95
N ASN A 38 -5.92 1.79 -2.93
CA ASN A 38 -6.60 1.36 -1.72
C ASN A 38 -8.09 1.76 -1.81
N PHE A 39 -8.91 0.89 -2.38
CA PHE A 39 -10.36 1.06 -2.49
C PHE A 39 -11.10 0.01 -1.66
N ASN A 40 -10.64 -0.24 -0.43
CA ASN A 40 -11.32 -1.19 0.45
C ASN A 40 -12.80 -0.80 0.66
N THR A 41 -13.08 0.50 0.81
CA THR A 41 -14.41 1.09 0.99
C THR A 41 -14.49 2.42 0.25
N ALA A 42 -15.67 3.06 0.23
CA ALA A 42 -15.85 4.41 -0.31
C ALA A 42 -15.49 5.54 0.68
N ASP A 43 -15.00 5.19 1.86
CA ASP A 43 -14.65 6.16 2.89
C ASP A 43 -13.62 7.19 2.40
N PRO A 44 -13.68 8.43 2.90
CA PRO A 44 -12.69 9.43 2.59
C PRO A 44 -11.30 9.04 3.14
N VAL A 45 -10.25 9.68 2.62
CA VAL A 45 -8.88 9.53 3.14
C VAL A 45 -8.85 9.76 4.67
N PRO A 46 -8.11 8.98 5.42
CA PRO A 46 -7.19 7.91 5.05
C PRO A 46 -7.85 6.53 4.91
N GLY A 47 -9.18 6.41 4.98
CA GLY A 47 -9.91 5.17 4.79
C GLY A 47 -9.64 4.55 3.41
N SER A 48 -9.60 5.38 2.37
CA SER A 48 -9.42 4.98 0.98
C SER A 48 -8.53 6.00 0.25
N THR A 49 -7.92 5.63 -0.88
CA THR A 49 -7.10 6.52 -1.71
C THR A 49 -7.88 7.78 -2.10
N HIS A 50 -7.29 8.96 -1.92
CA HIS A 50 -7.86 10.24 -2.34
C HIS A 50 -7.86 10.36 -3.87
N ASN A 51 -8.91 10.96 -4.44
CA ASN A 51 -9.02 11.11 -5.90
C ASN A 51 -7.88 11.95 -6.48
N ASP A 52 -7.45 13.04 -5.79
CA ASP A 52 -6.32 13.87 -6.24
C ASP A 52 -4.99 13.09 -6.22
N THR A 53 -4.80 12.21 -5.23
CA THR A 53 -3.62 11.32 -5.19
C THR A 53 -3.62 10.38 -6.39
N LEU A 54 -4.77 9.80 -6.71
CA LEU A 54 -4.93 8.91 -7.85
C LEU A 54 -4.73 9.64 -9.17
N GLU A 55 -5.34 10.82 -9.32
CA GLU A 55 -5.19 11.66 -10.52
C GLU A 55 -3.72 12.02 -10.75
N ALA A 56 -3.04 12.55 -9.73
CA ALA A 56 -1.64 12.92 -9.82
C ALA A 56 -0.73 11.72 -10.15
N LEU A 57 -1.03 10.54 -9.55
CA LEU A 57 -0.29 9.32 -9.83
C LEU A 57 -0.44 8.90 -11.29
N VAL A 58 -1.68 8.84 -11.80
CA VAL A 58 -1.92 8.43 -13.19
C VAL A 58 -1.31 9.43 -14.19
N GLU A 59 -1.43 10.74 -13.94
CA GLU A 59 -0.79 11.77 -14.77
C GLU A 59 0.74 11.62 -14.80
N GLU A 60 1.35 11.34 -13.65
CA GLU A 60 2.80 11.11 -13.57
C GLU A 60 3.22 9.83 -14.30
N LEU A 61 2.45 8.75 -14.20
CA LEU A 61 2.73 7.50 -14.93
C LEU A 61 2.67 7.69 -16.44
N TRP A 62 1.71 8.48 -16.96
CA TRP A 62 1.69 8.88 -18.37
C TRP A 62 2.90 9.73 -18.74
N THR A 63 3.30 10.66 -17.88
CA THR A 63 4.52 11.49 -18.08
C THR A 63 5.79 10.63 -18.09
N MET A 64 5.83 9.56 -17.30
CA MET A 64 6.93 8.60 -17.27
C MET A 64 6.97 7.67 -18.50
N GLY A 65 5.99 7.76 -19.40
CA GLY A 65 5.96 7.00 -20.65
C GLY A 65 5.27 5.65 -20.57
N ALA A 66 4.26 5.49 -19.70
CA ALA A 66 3.43 4.28 -19.69
C ALA A 66 2.83 4.02 -21.08
N LYS A 67 2.83 2.76 -21.54
CA LYS A 67 2.21 2.35 -22.80
C LYS A 67 0.71 2.26 -22.67
N SER A 68 0.24 1.69 -21.57
CA SER A 68 -1.16 1.67 -21.17
C SER A 68 -1.27 1.67 -19.65
N ILE A 69 -2.42 2.12 -19.11
CA ILE A 69 -2.68 2.07 -17.68
C ILE A 69 -4.00 1.35 -17.44
N SER A 70 -3.95 0.33 -16.60
CA SER A 70 -5.12 -0.32 -16.00
C SER A 70 -5.11 -0.16 -14.48
N LEU A 71 -6.29 -0.24 -13.87
CA LEU A 71 -6.46 -0.10 -12.43
C LEU A 71 -7.50 -1.12 -11.95
N GLY A 72 -7.24 -1.74 -10.81
CA GLY A 72 -8.20 -2.68 -10.22
C GLY A 72 -7.99 -2.88 -8.73
N ASP A 73 -9.07 -3.34 -8.10
CA ASP A 73 -9.13 -3.69 -6.68
C ASP A 73 -10.22 -4.73 -6.44
N ARG A 74 -10.23 -5.29 -5.22
CA ARG A 74 -11.36 -5.97 -4.61
C ARG A 74 -11.72 -5.23 -3.32
N SER A 75 -12.95 -4.77 -3.24
CA SER A 75 -13.46 -3.87 -2.20
C SER A 75 -14.53 -4.53 -1.32
N PHE A 76 -15.05 -3.79 -0.36
CA PHE A 76 -16.24 -4.11 0.42
C PHE A 76 -17.00 -2.79 0.72
N PRO A 77 -18.21 -2.61 0.19
CA PRO A 77 -18.98 -3.46 -0.75
C PRO A 77 -18.27 -3.69 -2.11
N PRO A 78 -18.94 -4.30 -3.12
CA PRO A 78 -18.31 -4.59 -4.42
C PRO A 78 -17.58 -3.39 -5.03
N THR A 79 -16.45 -3.65 -5.68
CA THR A 79 -15.51 -2.62 -6.14
C THR A 79 -16.15 -1.56 -7.02
N ARG A 80 -17.09 -1.95 -7.90
CA ARG A 80 -17.77 -1.01 -8.77
C ARG A 80 -18.61 -0.02 -7.98
N GLU A 81 -19.34 -0.48 -6.97
CA GLU A 81 -20.14 0.38 -6.09
C GLU A 81 -19.24 1.38 -5.32
N VAL A 82 -18.09 0.91 -4.83
CA VAL A 82 -17.09 1.77 -4.17
C VAL A 82 -16.56 2.84 -5.12
N MET A 83 -16.23 2.48 -6.36
CA MET A 83 -15.73 3.42 -7.37
C MET A 83 -16.79 4.44 -7.78
N GLU A 84 -18.06 4.03 -7.88
CA GLU A 84 -19.19 4.91 -8.16
C GLU A 84 -19.43 5.90 -7.00
N ALA A 85 -19.49 5.40 -5.76
CA ALA A 85 -19.66 6.22 -4.57
C ALA A 85 -18.53 7.23 -4.36
N LYS A 86 -17.30 6.88 -4.74
CA LYS A 86 -16.14 7.78 -4.73
C LYS A 86 -16.12 8.78 -5.88
N GLY A 87 -17.00 8.65 -6.87
CA GLY A 87 -17.00 9.46 -8.09
C GLY A 87 -15.73 9.31 -8.94
N VAL A 88 -15.03 8.18 -8.83
CA VAL A 88 -13.71 8.00 -9.48
C VAL A 88 -13.83 7.50 -10.93
N LEU A 89 -14.95 6.90 -11.32
CA LEU A 89 -15.12 6.34 -12.67
C LEU A 89 -15.01 7.40 -13.79
N PRO A 90 -15.64 8.61 -13.69
CA PRO A 90 -15.45 9.67 -14.68
C PRO A 90 -14.00 10.14 -14.76
N LEU A 91 -13.29 10.22 -13.61
CA LEU A 91 -11.89 10.57 -13.52
C LEU A 91 -11.03 9.56 -14.29
N LEU A 92 -11.19 8.26 -14.04
CA LEU A 92 -10.44 7.19 -14.70
C LEU A 92 -10.68 7.18 -16.21
N LYS A 93 -11.94 7.42 -16.65
CA LYS A 93 -12.28 7.55 -18.07
C LYS A 93 -11.56 8.74 -18.70
N ARG A 94 -11.54 9.90 -18.06
CA ARG A 94 -10.84 11.10 -18.54
C ARG A 94 -9.33 10.89 -18.66
N LEU A 95 -8.77 10.12 -17.72
CA LEU A 95 -7.34 9.80 -17.69
C LEU A 95 -6.97 8.59 -18.56
N ASN A 96 -7.90 8.08 -19.38
CA ASN A 96 -7.68 6.92 -20.25
C ASN A 96 -7.15 5.68 -19.49
N VAL A 97 -7.76 5.37 -18.33
CA VAL A 97 -7.41 4.21 -17.49
C VAL A 97 -8.45 3.12 -17.67
N LYS A 98 -8.00 1.90 -17.98
CA LYS A 98 -8.87 0.70 -18.04
C LYS A 98 -9.17 0.21 -16.63
N VAL A 99 -10.44 0.14 -16.26
CA VAL A 99 -10.88 -0.40 -14.97
C VAL A 99 -11.02 -1.92 -15.05
N ILE A 100 -10.43 -2.63 -14.09
CA ILE A 100 -10.56 -4.08 -13.89
C ILE A 100 -11.16 -4.32 -12.51
N ASP A 101 -12.44 -4.66 -12.49
CA ASP A 101 -13.16 -5.02 -11.28
C ASP A 101 -12.84 -6.47 -10.89
N PHE A 102 -12.15 -6.66 -9.75
CA PHE A 102 -11.76 -8.00 -9.32
C PHE A 102 -12.96 -8.84 -8.84
N ASP A 103 -14.03 -8.22 -8.38
CA ASP A 103 -15.23 -8.96 -7.98
C ASP A 103 -15.90 -9.63 -9.18
N SER A 104 -15.73 -9.08 -10.39
CA SER A 104 -16.27 -9.64 -11.64
C SER A 104 -15.32 -10.60 -12.38
N LEU A 105 -14.12 -10.86 -11.85
CA LEU A 105 -13.16 -11.78 -12.48
C LEU A 105 -13.71 -13.23 -12.52
N PRO A 106 -13.60 -13.92 -13.67
CA PRO A 106 -13.96 -15.32 -13.75
C PRO A 106 -13.04 -16.21 -12.90
N GLU A 107 -13.49 -17.41 -12.56
CA GLU A 107 -12.77 -18.34 -11.67
C GLU A 107 -11.33 -18.63 -12.13
N LYS A 108 -11.10 -18.77 -13.43
CA LYS A 108 -9.78 -19.02 -14.02
C LYS A 108 -8.75 -17.91 -13.77
N ASP A 109 -9.22 -16.68 -13.46
CA ASP A 109 -8.36 -15.53 -13.24
C ASP A 109 -8.04 -15.31 -11.75
N TRP A 110 -8.41 -16.26 -10.90
CA TRP A 110 -8.00 -16.36 -9.51
C TRP A 110 -6.97 -17.47 -9.35
N VAL A 111 -5.68 -17.11 -9.38
CA VAL A 111 -4.55 -18.03 -9.37
C VAL A 111 -4.26 -18.52 -7.96
N PRO A 112 -4.24 -19.85 -7.71
CA PRO A 112 -3.92 -20.39 -6.39
C PRO A 112 -2.43 -20.21 -6.06
N VAL A 113 -2.14 -19.81 -4.82
CA VAL A 113 -0.80 -19.58 -4.27
C VAL A 113 -0.73 -20.20 -2.89
N LYS A 114 0.35 -20.92 -2.60
CA LYS A 114 0.64 -21.46 -1.27
C LYS A 114 2.14 -21.35 -1.00
N PRO A 115 2.61 -20.25 -0.40
CA PRO A 115 4.01 -20.12 -0.02
C PRO A 115 4.42 -21.21 0.98
N GLU A 116 5.67 -21.60 0.94
CA GLU A 116 6.24 -22.53 1.93
C GLU A 116 6.15 -21.91 3.34
N GLY A 117 5.78 -22.73 4.33
CA GLY A 117 5.60 -22.27 5.71
C GLY A 117 4.46 -21.25 5.88
N SER A 118 3.47 -21.26 4.96
CA SER A 118 2.33 -20.35 5.00
C SER A 118 1.40 -20.64 6.18
N HIS A 119 0.85 -19.58 6.77
CA HIS A 119 -0.17 -19.64 7.83
C HIS A 119 -1.61 -19.78 7.28
N TRP A 120 -1.78 -19.69 5.95
CA TRP A 120 -3.04 -20.02 5.28
C TRP A 120 -3.23 -21.54 5.23
N LYS A 121 -4.37 -22.05 5.64
CA LYS A 121 -4.64 -23.52 5.72
C LYS A 121 -4.41 -24.22 4.38
N THR A 122 -5.01 -23.68 3.32
CA THR A 122 -4.94 -24.25 1.97
C THR A 122 -4.23 -23.34 0.96
N GLY A 123 -3.59 -22.29 1.43
CA GLY A 123 -3.12 -21.19 0.59
C GLY A 123 -4.21 -20.18 0.31
N PHE A 124 -3.94 -19.27 -0.61
CA PHE A 124 -4.86 -18.21 -1.03
C PHE A 124 -4.88 -18.11 -2.56
N ARG A 125 -5.73 -17.24 -3.09
CA ARG A 125 -5.78 -16.96 -4.52
C ARG A 125 -5.45 -15.49 -4.75
N VAL A 126 -4.80 -15.20 -5.86
CA VAL A 126 -4.45 -13.83 -6.27
C VAL A 126 -5.07 -13.54 -7.63
N ALA A 127 -5.58 -12.34 -7.81
CA ALA A 127 -6.10 -11.88 -9.08
C ALA A 127 -5.02 -11.91 -10.17
N ARG A 128 -5.25 -12.63 -11.25
CA ARG A 128 -4.32 -12.79 -12.38
C ARG A 128 -3.76 -11.47 -12.91
N PRO A 129 -4.55 -10.37 -13.07
CA PRO A 129 -4.00 -9.09 -13.53
C PRO A 129 -2.86 -8.52 -12.68
N ILE A 130 -2.78 -8.87 -11.39
CA ILE A 130 -1.67 -8.47 -10.50
C ILE A 130 -0.41 -9.28 -10.83
N LEU A 131 -0.55 -10.57 -11.12
CA LEU A 131 0.58 -11.47 -11.39
C LEU A 131 1.18 -11.26 -12.77
N GLU A 132 0.37 -10.84 -13.73
CA GLU A 132 0.76 -10.64 -15.13
C GLU A 132 1.11 -9.17 -15.45
N ALA A 133 1.06 -8.27 -14.48
CA ALA A 133 1.40 -6.86 -14.68
C ALA A 133 2.89 -6.71 -15.06
N GLU A 134 3.18 -6.09 -16.21
CA GLU A 134 4.56 -5.76 -16.61
C GLU A 134 5.20 -4.73 -15.66
N CYS A 135 4.37 -3.83 -15.13
CA CYS A 135 4.76 -2.84 -14.14
C CYS A 135 3.60 -2.63 -13.15
N LEU A 136 3.75 -3.15 -11.94
CA LEU A 136 2.78 -2.95 -10.86
C LEU A 136 3.13 -1.69 -10.07
N VAL A 137 2.21 -0.72 -9.99
CA VAL A 137 2.33 0.47 -9.16
C VAL A 137 1.24 0.45 -8.10
N SER A 138 1.62 0.65 -6.84
CA SER A 138 0.69 0.62 -5.71
C SER A 138 0.57 1.99 -5.05
N THR A 139 -0.64 2.37 -4.63
CA THR A 139 -0.85 3.55 -3.77
C THR A 139 -1.65 3.18 -2.54
N CYS A 140 -1.16 3.57 -1.37
CA CYS A 140 -1.74 3.26 -0.07
C CYS A 140 -1.83 4.50 0.82
N CYS A 141 -2.58 4.36 1.93
CA CYS A 141 -2.75 5.42 2.93
C CYS A 141 -2.04 5.02 4.22
N LEU A 142 -1.47 5.99 4.91
CA LEU A 142 -0.87 5.82 6.23
C LEU A 142 -1.95 5.78 7.31
N LYS A 143 -2.15 4.63 7.95
CA LYS A 143 -3.16 4.50 9.00
C LYS A 143 -2.96 3.28 9.90
N THR A 144 -3.43 3.38 11.14
CA THR A 144 -3.68 2.24 12.03
C THR A 144 -4.85 1.39 11.55
N HIS A 145 -5.04 0.21 12.13
CA HIS A 145 -6.10 -0.72 11.77
C HIS A 145 -6.53 -1.57 12.99
N GLN A 146 -7.77 -1.36 13.46
CA GLN A 146 -8.28 -1.98 14.68
C GLN A 146 -8.59 -3.47 14.56
N TYR A 147 -9.08 -3.97 13.44
CA TYR A 147 -9.51 -5.37 13.28
C TYR A 147 -8.34 -6.37 13.18
N GLY A 148 -7.44 -6.35 14.18
CA GLY A 148 -6.28 -7.25 14.26
C GLY A 148 -5.12 -6.91 13.30
N GLY A 149 -5.30 -5.97 12.37
CA GLY A 149 -4.30 -5.61 11.37
C GLY A 149 -3.18 -4.71 11.88
N VAL A 150 -3.34 -4.06 13.02
CA VAL A 150 -2.44 -3.08 13.66
C VAL A 150 -2.25 -1.82 12.80
N PHE A 151 -1.80 -1.93 11.56
CA PHE A 151 -1.69 -0.84 10.59
C PHE A 151 -2.04 -1.28 9.17
N SER A 152 -2.40 -0.32 8.34
CA SER A 152 -2.61 -0.50 6.90
C SER A 152 -1.69 0.45 6.15
N MET A 153 -0.89 -0.11 5.25
CA MET A 153 0.02 0.57 4.33
C MET A 153 0.25 -0.35 3.12
N SER A 154 1.46 -0.46 2.60
CA SER A 154 1.78 -1.20 1.39
C SER A 154 1.56 -2.72 1.52
N LEU A 155 2.05 -3.35 2.57
CA LEU A 155 1.90 -4.80 2.75
C LEU A 155 0.42 -5.22 2.85
N LYS A 156 -0.38 -4.48 3.64
CA LYS A 156 -1.80 -4.80 3.81
C LYS A 156 -2.65 -4.47 2.59
N LEU A 157 -2.17 -3.60 1.70
CA LEU A 157 -2.82 -3.30 0.42
C LEU A 157 -3.04 -4.57 -0.42
N ALA A 158 -2.14 -5.55 -0.29
CA ALA A 158 -2.21 -6.86 -0.96
C ALA A 158 -3.48 -7.66 -0.62
N VAL A 159 -4.16 -7.40 0.50
CA VAL A 159 -5.43 -8.07 0.85
C VAL A 159 -6.51 -7.83 -0.22
N GLY A 160 -6.51 -6.67 -0.87
CA GLY A 160 -7.39 -6.37 -2.01
C GLY A 160 -7.08 -7.16 -3.29
N THR A 161 -6.04 -8.00 -3.31
CA THR A 161 -5.74 -8.90 -4.44
C THR A 161 -6.27 -10.32 -4.23
N VAL A 162 -6.80 -10.62 -3.03
CA VAL A 162 -7.37 -11.93 -2.64
C VAL A 162 -8.89 -11.85 -2.69
N PRO A 163 -9.61 -12.86 -3.20
CA PRO A 163 -11.07 -12.82 -3.26
C PRO A 163 -11.69 -12.89 -1.88
N THR A 164 -12.89 -12.34 -1.71
CA THR A 164 -13.67 -12.48 -0.47
C THR A 164 -14.04 -13.94 -0.25
N THR A 165 -14.70 -14.53 -1.26
CA THR A 165 -15.16 -15.94 -1.25
C THR A 165 -15.00 -16.51 -2.65
N ARG A 166 -14.55 -17.76 -2.77
CA ARG A 166 -14.53 -18.53 -4.02
C ARG A 166 -14.77 -20.00 -3.72
N GLN A 167 -15.57 -20.65 -4.57
CA GLN A 167 -15.92 -22.08 -4.44
C GLN A 167 -16.41 -22.48 -3.03
N GLY A 168 -17.23 -21.62 -2.41
CA GLY A 168 -17.75 -21.85 -1.07
C GLY A 168 -16.76 -21.58 0.08
N PHE A 169 -15.50 -21.22 -0.23
CA PHE A 169 -14.49 -20.91 0.78
C PHE A 169 -14.32 -19.41 0.97
N SER A 170 -14.42 -18.93 2.22
CA SER A 170 -14.24 -17.51 2.56
C SER A 170 -12.80 -17.23 3.03
N TYR A 171 -12.00 -16.66 2.13
CA TYR A 171 -10.62 -16.23 2.42
C TYR A 171 -10.56 -15.10 3.44
N MET A 172 -11.52 -14.18 3.36
CA MET A 172 -11.55 -13.05 4.30
C MET A 172 -11.97 -13.48 5.71
N ASN A 173 -12.85 -14.48 5.84
CA ASN A 173 -13.16 -15.03 7.16
C ASN A 173 -11.95 -15.76 7.76
N GLU A 174 -11.22 -16.57 6.96
CA GLU A 174 -9.99 -17.21 7.43
C GLU A 174 -8.97 -16.17 7.89
N LEU A 175 -8.72 -15.13 7.08
CA LEU A 175 -7.78 -14.06 7.41
C LEU A 175 -8.15 -13.34 8.72
N HIS A 176 -9.41 -12.88 8.84
CA HIS A 176 -9.81 -12.04 9.96
C HIS A 176 -10.04 -12.80 11.26
N SER A 177 -10.28 -14.12 11.20
CA SER A 177 -10.42 -14.97 12.39
C SER A 177 -9.09 -15.59 12.86
N SER A 178 -8.01 -15.44 12.08
CA SER A 178 -6.74 -16.07 12.40
C SER A 178 -5.92 -15.27 13.42
N PRO A 179 -5.33 -15.92 14.44
CA PRO A 179 -4.34 -15.27 15.30
C PRO A 179 -3.06 -14.89 14.54
N SER A 180 -2.81 -15.52 13.38
CA SER A 180 -1.68 -15.23 12.49
C SER A 180 -2.01 -14.22 11.39
N GLN A 181 -3.09 -13.45 11.51
CA GLN A 181 -3.57 -12.52 10.48
C GLN A 181 -2.45 -11.65 9.89
N ARG A 182 -1.60 -11.06 10.72
CA ARG A 182 -0.53 -10.15 10.27
C ARG A 182 0.56 -10.87 9.46
N LYS A 183 0.86 -12.12 9.82
CA LYS A 183 1.76 -12.98 9.03
C LYS A 183 1.14 -13.39 7.70
N MET A 184 -0.16 -13.74 7.71
CA MET A 184 -0.91 -14.06 6.49
C MET A 184 -0.98 -12.88 5.53
N ILE A 185 -1.12 -11.64 6.04
CA ILE A 185 -1.05 -10.42 5.23
C ILE A 185 0.31 -10.29 4.52
N ALA A 186 1.40 -10.50 5.24
CA ALA A 186 2.74 -10.48 4.64
C ALA A 186 2.88 -11.53 3.53
N GLU A 187 2.36 -12.73 3.75
CA GLU A 187 2.45 -13.87 2.82
C GLU A 187 1.72 -13.64 1.49
N ILE A 188 0.64 -12.84 1.48
CA ILE A 188 -0.06 -12.47 0.23
C ILE A 188 0.89 -11.76 -0.75
N ASN A 189 1.92 -11.10 -0.24
CA ASN A 189 2.87 -10.33 -1.04
C ASN A 189 3.94 -11.19 -1.75
N VAL A 190 4.04 -12.49 -1.47
CA VAL A 190 5.09 -13.37 -2.02
C VAL A 190 5.04 -13.47 -3.56
N PRO A 191 3.88 -13.63 -4.22
CA PRO A 191 3.84 -13.93 -5.66
C PRO A 191 4.02 -12.72 -6.59
N PHE A 192 4.12 -11.49 -6.08
CA PHE A 192 4.28 -10.29 -6.91
C PHE A 192 5.10 -9.20 -6.21
N THR A 193 5.68 -8.31 -7.01
CA THR A 193 6.49 -7.18 -6.51
C THR A 193 6.07 -5.90 -7.19
N PRO A 194 5.63 -4.85 -6.46
CA PRO A 194 5.40 -3.55 -7.06
C PRO A 194 6.72 -2.90 -7.48
N ALA A 195 6.72 -2.28 -8.66
CA ALA A 195 7.84 -1.50 -9.17
C ALA A 195 7.95 -0.14 -8.45
N ILE A 196 6.82 0.42 -8.03
CA ILE A 196 6.73 1.66 -7.23
C ILE A 196 5.57 1.51 -6.23
N VAL A 197 5.81 1.94 -5.01
CA VAL A 197 4.79 2.15 -3.99
C VAL A 197 4.77 3.63 -3.61
N VAL A 198 3.59 4.24 -3.62
CA VAL A 198 3.35 5.62 -3.14
C VAL A 198 2.44 5.56 -1.92
N LEU A 199 2.82 6.22 -0.85
CA LEU A 199 2.05 6.28 0.39
C LEU A 199 1.63 7.73 0.67
N ASP A 200 0.29 7.95 0.72
CA ASP A 200 -0.32 9.21 1.13
C ASP A 200 -0.39 9.27 2.65
N GLY A 201 0.34 10.17 3.25
CA GLY A 201 0.40 10.46 4.68
C GLY A 201 0.01 11.90 5.02
N ILE A 202 -0.78 12.61 4.18
CA ILE A 202 -1.28 13.93 4.57
C ILE A 202 -2.28 13.79 5.72
N ASP A 203 -3.38 13.08 5.49
CA ASP A 203 -4.37 12.74 6.50
C ASP A 203 -4.15 11.28 6.92
N ILE A 204 -4.06 11.02 8.22
CA ILE A 204 -3.76 9.69 8.74
C ILE A 204 -4.69 9.31 9.90
N PHE A 205 -4.71 8.02 10.26
CA PHE A 205 -5.20 7.57 11.56
C PHE A 205 -4.03 7.14 12.45
N THR A 206 -3.97 7.70 13.66
CA THR A 206 -3.00 7.31 14.69
C THR A 206 -3.56 6.27 15.67
N ASP A 207 -4.89 6.08 15.67
CA ASP A 207 -5.58 5.03 16.40
C ASP A 207 -6.88 4.67 15.67
N GLY A 208 -7.42 3.45 15.88
CA GLY A 208 -8.59 2.95 15.17
C GLY A 208 -8.29 2.57 13.73
N GLY A 209 -9.10 3.03 12.77
CA GLY A 209 -9.02 2.65 11.36
C GLY A 209 -9.63 1.26 11.09
N PRO A 210 -9.87 0.89 9.86
CA PRO A 210 -9.50 1.56 8.60
C PRO A 210 -10.50 2.64 8.15
N VAL A 211 -11.70 2.69 8.71
CA VAL A 211 -12.83 3.55 8.30
C VAL A 211 -12.92 4.79 9.18
N THR A 212 -12.95 4.56 10.48
CA THR A 212 -13.02 5.59 11.52
C THR A 212 -11.87 5.44 12.50
N GLY A 213 -11.36 6.56 13.03
CA GLY A 213 -10.25 6.55 13.97
C GLY A 213 -9.84 7.97 14.38
N THR A 214 -8.84 8.05 15.24
CA THR A 214 -8.22 9.32 15.65
C THR A 214 -7.43 9.89 14.47
N ARG A 215 -7.91 11.01 13.93
CA ARG A 215 -7.27 11.69 12.79
C ARG A 215 -6.08 12.53 13.25
N ALA A 216 -5.04 12.53 12.45
CA ALA A 216 -3.90 13.44 12.56
C ALA A 216 -3.42 13.88 11.16
N LYS A 217 -2.55 14.88 11.13
CA LYS A 217 -1.87 15.36 9.94
C LYS A 217 -0.39 14.98 10.06
N ALA A 218 0.11 14.15 9.15
CA ALA A 218 1.53 13.95 9.03
C ALA A 218 2.13 14.84 7.94
N ASP A 219 1.28 15.36 7.05
CA ASP A 219 1.63 16.31 5.98
C ASP A 219 2.83 15.84 5.16
N LEU A 220 2.80 14.58 4.72
CA LEU A 220 3.90 13.97 3.96
C LEU A 220 3.42 12.99 2.89
N PHE A 221 4.33 12.69 1.95
CA PHE A 221 4.29 11.54 1.05
C PHE A 221 5.58 10.74 1.15
N LEU A 222 5.44 9.41 0.96
CA LEU A 222 6.58 8.50 0.79
C LEU A 222 6.47 7.80 -0.55
N ALA A 223 7.63 7.46 -1.16
CA ALA A 223 7.69 6.50 -2.25
C ALA A 223 8.89 5.56 -2.08
N SER A 224 8.75 4.33 -2.56
CA SER A 224 9.81 3.31 -2.54
C SER A 224 9.54 2.24 -3.60
N VAL A 225 10.55 1.47 -3.92
CA VAL A 225 10.43 0.18 -4.63
C VAL A 225 10.33 -1.00 -3.66
N ASP A 226 10.56 -0.75 -2.38
CA ASP A 226 10.54 -1.74 -1.31
C ASP A 226 9.34 -1.51 -0.39
N ARG A 227 8.39 -2.46 -0.43
CA ARG A 227 7.15 -2.40 0.35
C ARG A 227 7.36 -2.59 1.86
N VAL A 228 8.45 -3.26 2.27
CA VAL A 228 8.78 -3.45 3.70
C VAL A 228 9.42 -2.19 4.24
N ALA A 229 10.37 -1.61 3.50
CA ALA A 229 11.03 -0.37 3.87
C ALA A 229 10.04 0.80 4.02
N ILE A 230 9.10 0.96 3.07
CA ILE A 230 8.11 2.05 3.15
C ILE A 230 7.15 1.85 4.33
N ASP A 231 6.74 0.62 4.64
CA ASP A 231 5.90 0.33 5.81
C ASP A 231 6.66 0.56 7.12
N ALA A 232 7.95 0.21 7.18
CA ALA A 232 8.80 0.50 8.34
C ALA A 232 8.94 2.02 8.60
N VAL A 233 9.15 2.81 7.54
CA VAL A 233 9.16 4.28 7.64
C VAL A 233 7.78 4.82 8.04
N GLY A 234 6.70 4.25 7.50
CA GLY A 234 5.33 4.60 7.89
C GLY A 234 5.04 4.34 9.38
N VAL A 235 5.53 3.22 9.95
CA VAL A 235 5.45 2.95 11.40
C VAL A 235 6.27 3.98 12.18
N ALA A 236 7.46 4.37 11.70
CA ALA A 236 8.25 5.44 12.33
C ALA A 236 7.49 6.78 12.34
N VAL A 237 6.75 7.10 11.29
CA VAL A 237 5.87 8.29 11.24
C VAL A 237 4.76 8.18 12.28
N LEU A 238 4.06 7.04 12.38
CA LEU A 238 3.03 6.84 13.41
C LEU A 238 3.61 6.99 14.82
N LYS A 239 4.79 6.41 15.09
CA LYS A 239 5.49 6.59 16.38
C LYS A 239 5.84 8.06 16.65
N SER A 240 6.22 8.82 15.63
CA SER A 240 6.60 10.25 15.78
C SER A 240 5.44 11.16 16.21
N LEU A 241 4.22 10.76 15.88
CA LEU A 241 2.99 11.53 16.16
C LEU A 241 2.24 11.04 17.40
N GLY A 242 2.70 9.95 18.01
CA GLY A 242 1.97 9.24 19.04
C GLY A 242 0.86 8.38 18.44
N SER A 243 0.79 7.14 18.84
CA SER A 243 -0.17 6.15 18.34
C SER A 243 -0.59 5.22 19.47
N ASN A 244 -1.39 4.20 19.15
CA ASN A 244 -1.78 3.21 20.15
C ASN A 244 -0.61 2.28 20.55
N ASP A 245 -0.82 1.54 21.65
CA ASP A 245 0.18 0.65 22.22
C ASP A 245 0.70 -0.42 21.23
N ALA A 246 -0.13 -0.89 20.31
CA ALA A 246 0.25 -1.90 19.32
C ALA A 246 1.29 -1.37 18.32
N ILE A 247 1.29 -0.05 18.08
CA ILE A 247 2.31 0.63 17.28
C ILE A 247 3.50 1.02 18.16
N MET A 248 3.23 1.61 19.34
CA MET A 248 4.27 2.26 20.15
C MET A 248 5.22 1.29 20.84
N LYS A 249 4.70 0.17 21.39
CA LYS A 249 5.48 -0.76 22.21
C LYS A 249 6.46 -1.64 21.42
N PRO A 250 6.05 -2.32 20.33
CA PRO A 250 7.00 -3.17 19.60
C PRO A 250 8.05 -2.34 18.86
N PRO A 251 9.29 -2.87 18.69
CA PRO A 251 10.23 -2.34 17.69
C PRO A 251 9.59 -2.31 16.30
N ILE A 252 10.05 -1.45 15.40
CA ILE A 252 9.50 -1.31 14.05
C ILE A 252 9.61 -2.65 13.29
N PHE A 253 10.79 -3.26 13.29
CA PHE A 253 11.00 -4.59 12.69
C PHE A 253 10.51 -5.76 13.56
N GLY A 254 10.00 -5.48 14.78
CA GLY A 254 9.26 -6.42 15.62
C GLY A 254 7.76 -6.43 15.35
N GLN A 255 7.23 -5.53 14.54
CA GLN A 255 5.84 -5.59 14.06
C GLN A 255 5.66 -6.87 13.23
N GLU A 256 4.74 -7.77 13.62
CA GLU A 256 4.63 -9.12 13.03
C GLU A 256 4.49 -9.11 11.49
N GLN A 257 3.79 -8.13 10.93
CA GLN A 257 3.62 -7.98 9.49
C GLN A 257 4.94 -7.65 8.80
N ILE A 258 5.73 -6.73 9.36
CA ILE A 258 7.06 -6.34 8.86
C ILE A 258 8.04 -7.49 9.07
N ALA A 259 8.11 -8.06 10.27
CA ALA A 259 9.00 -9.17 10.60
C ALA A 259 8.79 -10.38 9.69
N ARG A 260 7.52 -10.74 9.42
CA ARG A 260 7.20 -11.84 8.50
C ARG A 260 7.58 -11.52 7.07
N ALA A 261 7.29 -10.31 6.58
CA ALA A 261 7.66 -9.90 5.24
C ALA A 261 9.19 -9.90 5.04
N ALA A 262 9.95 -9.40 6.02
CA ALA A 262 11.40 -9.46 6.04
C ALA A 262 11.93 -10.91 6.01
N SER A 263 11.35 -11.80 6.84
CA SER A 263 11.73 -13.23 6.87
C SER A 263 11.45 -13.97 5.55
N LEU A 264 10.52 -13.46 4.75
CA LEU A 264 10.20 -13.98 3.41
C LEU A 264 11.06 -13.34 2.30
N GLY A 265 12.00 -12.45 2.65
CA GLY A 265 12.85 -11.76 1.67
C GLY A 265 12.12 -10.74 0.79
N LEU A 266 11.01 -10.17 1.28
CA LEU A 266 10.17 -9.25 0.49
C LEU A 266 10.66 -7.80 0.49
N GLY A 267 11.75 -7.49 1.18
CA GLY A 267 12.36 -6.17 1.29
C GLY A 267 13.31 -6.07 2.47
N ALA A 268 13.59 -4.86 2.93
CA ALA A 268 14.50 -4.57 4.03
C ALA A 268 14.19 -5.40 5.30
N SER A 269 15.22 -5.89 5.96
CA SER A 269 15.14 -6.71 7.18
C SER A 269 15.57 -5.98 8.45
N SER A 270 16.13 -4.77 8.29
CA SER A 270 16.60 -3.94 9.40
C SER A 270 16.59 -2.45 9.04
N PRO A 271 16.62 -1.54 10.05
CA PRO A 271 16.73 -0.11 9.80
C PRO A 271 17.97 0.28 8.99
N SER A 272 19.09 -0.42 9.18
CA SER A 272 20.36 -0.14 8.49
C SER A 272 20.32 -0.41 6.98
N GLU A 273 19.33 -1.15 6.50
CA GLU A 273 19.12 -1.42 5.08
C GLU A 273 18.27 -0.36 4.39
N ILE A 274 17.75 0.63 5.13
CA ILE A 274 16.88 1.68 4.61
C ILE A 274 17.65 2.99 4.46
N ASP A 275 17.66 3.54 3.24
CA ASP A 275 18.17 4.88 2.93
C ASP A 275 16.97 5.84 2.79
N LEU A 276 16.68 6.60 3.86
CA LEU A 276 15.58 7.58 3.88
C LEU A 276 16.08 8.92 3.31
N LYS A 277 15.59 9.29 2.12
CA LYS A 277 16.00 10.48 1.37
C LYS A 277 14.94 11.57 1.40
N ALA A 278 15.31 12.78 1.81
CA ALA A 278 14.47 13.96 1.59
C ALA A 278 14.42 14.31 0.10
N ALA A 279 13.22 14.52 -0.43
CA ALA A 279 13.02 14.87 -1.84
C ALA A 279 13.48 16.31 -2.16
N ASP A 280 13.47 17.20 -1.17
CA ASP A 280 13.90 18.57 -1.27
C ASP A 280 14.51 19.08 0.07
N ALA A 281 15.00 20.33 0.07
CA ALA A 281 15.60 20.93 1.26
C ALA A 281 14.60 21.10 2.41
N ASP A 282 13.36 21.43 2.10
CA ASP A 282 12.30 21.69 3.07
C ASP A 282 11.87 20.38 3.79
N SER A 283 12.04 19.25 3.15
CA SER A 283 11.74 17.92 3.70
C SER A 283 12.85 17.37 4.62
N ARG A 284 14.03 17.97 4.67
CA ARG A 284 15.18 17.48 5.47
C ARG A 284 14.88 17.39 6.96
N PRO A 285 14.29 18.41 7.63
CA PRO A 285 14.00 18.32 9.07
C PRO A 285 13.04 17.19 9.40
N LEU A 286 12.03 16.96 8.52
CA LEU A 286 11.11 15.86 8.67
C LEU A 286 11.84 14.51 8.50
N ARG A 287 12.67 14.37 7.44
CA ARG A 287 13.48 13.19 7.19
C ARG A 287 14.36 12.85 8.41
N ASP A 288 15.07 13.83 8.97
CA ASP A 288 16.00 13.63 10.08
C ASP A 288 15.26 13.15 11.34
N ARG A 289 14.09 13.73 11.64
CA ARG A 289 13.23 13.30 12.74
C ARG A 289 12.78 11.85 12.56
N ILE A 290 12.29 11.47 11.37
CA ILE A 290 11.81 10.11 11.11
C ILE A 290 12.96 9.10 11.09
N ALA A 291 14.12 9.46 10.50
CA ALA A 291 15.32 8.63 10.49
C ALA A 291 15.82 8.31 11.92
N ALA A 292 15.80 9.29 12.83
CA ALA A 292 16.18 9.09 14.22
C ALA A 292 15.27 8.11 14.98
N ILE A 293 13.97 8.07 14.63
CA ILE A 293 13.02 7.10 15.21
C ILE A 293 13.22 5.72 14.58
N LEU A 294 13.37 5.67 13.26
CA LEU A 294 13.62 4.43 12.52
C LEU A 294 14.88 3.71 13.03
N ALA A 295 15.95 4.46 13.31
CA ALA A 295 17.23 3.92 13.81
C ALA A 295 17.14 3.34 15.22
N LYS A 296 16.16 3.75 16.02
CA LYS A 296 15.95 3.22 17.38
C LYS A 296 15.17 1.90 17.38
N GLY A 297 14.58 1.52 16.25
CA GLY A 297 13.77 0.31 16.05
C GLY A 297 12.32 0.53 16.37
#